data_224724ac438c0fe3b5f7a3113dd79f9a
#
_entry.id   224724ac438c0fe3b5f7a3113dd79f9a
#
_cell.length_a   1.000
_cell.length_b   1.000
_cell.length_c   1.000
_cell.angle_alpha   90.00
_cell.angle_beta   90.00
_cell.angle_gamma   90.00
#
_symmetry.space_group_name_H-M   'P 1'
#
loop_
_entity.id
_entity.type
_entity.pdbx_description
1 polymer ?
#
loop_
_entity_poly.entity_id
_entity_poly.type
_entity_poly.pdbx_seq_one_letter_code
_entity_poly.pdbx_strand_id
1 'polypeptide(L)'
;MKVMRWGDNMRNVAVTEGDKTEAERVFGASINTWAVNDLVAAYEKVKDSQVKDLIEDYKAKYDVAPELLDSRYDELFIAAKEEAAMVNMMRENGCTAGVDNFEDLGTLPQLPGVGPQRFPSEYGWGFSAEGDWKTSVLVRIGAVMGYGLEGGASLMEDYSYNFVPGNEFDMGSHMLEVSPSIGTIAKPKLAIYRWASAASPTRSVWCSPASRPTPSWSPWPTSANASACSWTRSPSSNRRAP
;
A
#
# COMPACT_ATOMS: atom_id res chain seq x y z
N MET A 1 17.70 -5.13 9.81
CA MET A 1 16.39 -5.21 9.10
C MET A 1 16.62 -5.91 7.77
N LYS A 2 15.70 -6.81 7.36
CA LYS A 2 15.76 -7.44 6.04
C LYS A 2 14.61 -6.93 5.18
N VAL A 3 14.92 -6.59 3.95
CA VAL A 3 13.96 -6.10 2.94
C VAL A 3 13.91 -7.08 1.79
N MET A 4 12.70 -7.46 1.40
CA MET A 4 12.44 -8.30 0.23
C MET A 4 11.99 -7.41 -0.93
N ARG A 5 12.74 -7.42 -2.03
CA ARG A 5 12.36 -6.72 -3.25
C ARG A 5 12.00 -7.74 -4.32
N TRP A 6 10.76 -7.73 -4.76
CA TRP A 6 10.32 -8.56 -5.88
C TRP A 6 10.50 -7.81 -7.20
N GLY A 7 11.39 -8.31 -8.03
CA GLY A 7 11.75 -7.66 -9.29
C GLY A 7 12.76 -6.52 -9.12
N ASP A 8 12.70 -5.58 -10.02
CA ASP A 8 13.64 -4.45 -10.09
C ASP A 8 12.97 -3.11 -9.76
N ASN A 9 13.70 -2.01 -9.77
CA ASN A 9 13.11 -0.68 -9.66
C ASN A 9 12.35 -0.32 -10.93
N MET A 10 11.46 0.67 -10.78
CA MET A 10 10.68 1.19 -11.90
C MET A 10 11.58 1.72 -13.01
N ARG A 11 11.30 1.34 -14.26
CA ARG A 11 12.02 1.85 -15.42
C ARG A 11 11.84 3.36 -15.55
N ASN A 12 12.88 4.03 -15.98
CA ASN A 12 12.91 5.48 -16.18
C ASN A 12 12.76 6.33 -14.90
N VAL A 13 12.79 5.70 -13.71
CA VAL A 13 12.73 6.37 -12.40
C VAL A 13 13.93 5.93 -11.56
N ALA A 14 15.09 6.45 -11.89
CA ALA A 14 16.36 6.05 -11.26
C ALA A 14 16.38 6.25 -9.72
N VAL A 15 15.61 7.20 -9.21
CA VAL A 15 15.54 7.47 -7.77
C VAL A 15 14.97 6.28 -6.98
N THR A 16 14.26 5.36 -7.60
CA THR A 16 13.73 4.17 -6.93
C THR A 16 14.78 3.09 -6.66
N GLU A 17 15.99 3.17 -7.27
CA GLU A 17 17.09 2.24 -6.98
C GLU A 17 17.75 2.54 -5.64
N GLY A 18 18.81 3.26 -5.60
CA GLY A 18 19.59 3.54 -4.39
C GLY A 18 20.75 2.55 -4.12
N ASP A 19 21.61 2.91 -3.17
CA ASP A 19 22.79 2.13 -2.79
C ASP A 19 22.48 1.15 -1.66
N LYS A 20 22.28 -0.12 -2.01
CA LYS A 20 21.97 -1.20 -1.07
C LYS A 20 23.13 -1.50 -0.13
N THR A 21 24.37 -1.38 -0.60
CA THR A 21 25.56 -1.62 0.20
C THR A 21 25.72 -0.55 1.28
N GLU A 22 25.49 0.70 0.90
CA GLU A 22 25.54 1.80 1.85
C GLU A 22 24.40 1.72 2.86
N ALA A 23 23.21 1.32 2.44
CA ALA A 23 22.07 1.09 3.35
C ALA A 23 22.37 0.00 4.39
N GLU A 24 23.03 -1.09 3.98
CA GLU A 24 23.44 -2.13 4.91
C GLU A 24 24.52 -1.64 5.88
N ARG A 25 25.50 -0.91 5.37
CA ARG A 25 26.62 -0.37 6.16
C ARG A 25 26.14 0.66 7.20
N VAL A 26 25.24 1.58 6.82
CA VAL A 26 24.83 2.72 7.68
C VAL A 26 23.63 2.37 8.55
N PHE A 27 22.64 1.69 8.01
CA PHE A 27 21.37 1.44 8.69
C PHE A 27 21.17 -0.02 9.11
N GLY A 28 22.07 -0.92 8.73
CA GLY A 28 21.89 -2.36 8.95
C GLY A 28 20.67 -2.92 8.19
N ALA A 29 20.31 -2.30 7.06
CA ALA A 29 19.21 -2.73 6.21
C ALA A 29 19.75 -3.58 5.07
N SER A 30 19.56 -4.90 5.13
CA SER A 30 19.94 -5.84 4.08
C SER A 30 18.82 -5.96 3.05
N ILE A 31 19.05 -5.45 1.84
CA ILE A 31 18.11 -5.43 0.73
C ILE A 31 18.42 -6.55 -0.24
N ASN A 32 17.52 -7.52 -0.37
CA ASN A 32 17.69 -8.66 -1.25
C ASN A 32 16.63 -8.64 -2.35
N THR A 33 17.09 -8.78 -3.60
CA THR A 33 16.21 -8.88 -4.76
C THR A 33 15.85 -10.35 -5.02
N TRP A 34 14.57 -10.60 -5.22
CA TRP A 34 13.98 -11.89 -5.54
C TRP A 34 13.37 -11.81 -6.94
N ALA A 35 13.47 -12.87 -7.69
CA ALA A 35 12.77 -12.92 -8.97
C ALA A 35 11.26 -12.87 -8.75
N VAL A 36 10.53 -12.17 -9.63
CA VAL A 36 9.06 -12.16 -9.59
C VAL A 36 8.49 -13.58 -9.72
N ASN A 37 9.17 -14.45 -10.47
CA ASN A 37 8.78 -15.85 -10.59
C ASN A 37 8.83 -16.63 -9.25
N ASP A 38 9.63 -16.18 -8.28
CA ASP A 38 9.62 -16.78 -6.94
C ASP A 38 8.31 -16.44 -6.21
N LEU A 39 7.81 -15.22 -6.38
CA LEU A 39 6.50 -14.81 -5.86
C LEU A 39 5.36 -15.56 -6.56
N VAL A 40 5.44 -15.72 -7.89
CA VAL A 40 4.48 -16.52 -8.65
C VAL A 40 4.47 -17.97 -8.14
N ALA A 41 5.64 -18.58 -7.92
CA ALA A 41 5.74 -19.93 -7.39
C ALA A 41 5.23 -20.04 -5.94
N ALA A 42 5.40 -18.99 -5.13
CA ALA A 42 4.83 -18.93 -3.79
C ALA A 42 3.29 -18.79 -3.83
N TYR A 43 2.76 -17.96 -4.73
CA TYR A 43 1.33 -17.82 -4.97
C TYR A 43 0.68 -19.17 -5.32
N GLU A 44 1.29 -19.96 -6.21
CA GLU A 44 0.75 -21.26 -6.59
C GLU A 44 0.71 -22.27 -5.42
N LYS A 45 1.59 -22.12 -4.43
CA LYS A 45 1.67 -23.00 -3.25
C LYS A 45 0.70 -22.61 -2.12
N VAL A 46 0.08 -21.44 -2.17
CA VAL A 46 -0.87 -21.00 -1.13
C VAL A 46 -2.06 -21.93 -1.09
N LYS A 47 -2.40 -22.39 0.11
CA LYS A 47 -3.56 -23.26 0.33
C LYS A 47 -4.85 -22.45 0.42
N ASP A 48 -5.91 -22.97 -0.14
CA ASP A 48 -7.24 -22.32 -0.10
C ASP A 48 -7.74 -22.03 1.34
N SER A 49 -7.32 -22.84 2.31
CA SER A 49 -7.65 -22.56 3.72
C SER A 49 -7.05 -21.25 4.21
N GLN A 50 -5.79 -20.95 3.87
CA GLN A 50 -5.14 -19.68 4.22
C GLN A 50 -5.85 -18.48 3.57
N VAL A 51 -6.28 -18.65 2.31
CA VAL A 51 -7.02 -17.61 1.60
C VAL A 51 -8.36 -17.33 2.26
N LYS A 52 -9.09 -18.40 2.63
CA LYS A 52 -10.38 -18.27 3.32
C LYS A 52 -10.25 -17.62 4.69
N ASP A 53 -9.23 -17.96 5.45
CA ASP A 53 -8.95 -17.33 6.75
C ASP A 53 -8.68 -15.83 6.61
N LEU A 54 -7.92 -15.42 5.58
CA LEU A 54 -7.71 -14.00 5.27
C LEU A 54 -9.00 -13.30 4.84
N ILE A 55 -9.84 -13.92 4.04
CA ILE A 55 -11.12 -13.34 3.64
C ILE A 55 -12.04 -13.14 4.85
N GLU A 56 -12.06 -14.05 5.81
CA GLU A 56 -12.81 -13.86 7.06
C GLU A 56 -12.23 -12.72 7.89
N ASP A 57 -10.90 -12.56 7.94
CA ASP A 57 -10.27 -11.40 8.58
C ASP A 57 -10.66 -10.09 7.87
N TYR A 58 -10.71 -10.08 6.53
CA TYR A 58 -11.19 -8.91 5.78
C TYR A 58 -12.62 -8.54 6.13
N LYS A 59 -13.54 -9.51 6.19
CA LYS A 59 -14.93 -9.29 6.57
C LYS A 59 -15.08 -8.72 7.99
N ALA A 60 -14.20 -9.15 8.90
CA ALA A 60 -14.19 -8.67 10.27
C ALA A 60 -13.73 -7.21 10.36
N LYS A 61 -12.71 -6.84 9.61
CA LYS A 61 -12.02 -5.55 9.72
C LYS A 61 -12.53 -4.47 8.77
N TYR A 62 -13.07 -4.87 7.61
CA TYR A 62 -13.42 -3.97 6.52
C TYR A 62 -14.90 -4.10 6.14
N ASP A 63 -15.45 -3.01 5.59
CA ASP A 63 -16.72 -3.04 4.86
C ASP A 63 -16.44 -3.55 3.44
N VAL A 64 -16.49 -4.87 3.27
CA VAL A 64 -16.21 -5.51 1.99
C VAL A 64 -17.36 -5.26 1.02
N ALA A 65 -17.05 -4.73 -0.17
CA ALA A 65 -18.04 -4.45 -1.19
C ALA A 65 -18.86 -5.71 -1.50
N PRO A 66 -20.20 -5.63 -1.51
CA PRO A 66 -21.08 -6.80 -1.63
C PRO A 66 -20.77 -7.69 -2.85
N GLU A 67 -20.42 -7.08 -3.96
CA GLU A 67 -20.06 -7.80 -5.20
C GLU A 67 -18.82 -8.68 -5.04
N LEU A 68 -17.90 -8.34 -4.13
CA LEU A 68 -16.71 -9.16 -3.82
C LEU A 68 -17.04 -10.39 -2.97
N LEU A 69 -18.21 -10.41 -2.36
CA LEU A 69 -18.70 -11.56 -1.59
C LEU A 69 -19.62 -12.47 -2.42
N ASP A 70 -19.91 -12.08 -3.66
CA ASP A 70 -20.83 -12.78 -4.56
C ASP A 70 -20.26 -12.86 -5.98
N SER A 71 -20.68 -12.01 -6.88
CA SER A 71 -20.39 -12.10 -8.34
C SER A 71 -18.92 -11.89 -8.72
N ARG A 72 -18.14 -11.25 -7.85
CA ARG A 72 -16.70 -10.99 -8.04
C ARG A 72 -15.83 -11.65 -6.97
N TYR A 73 -16.31 -12.73 -6.38
CA TYR A 73 -15.59 -13.43 -5.30
C TYR A 73 -14.20 -13.91 -5.74
N ASP A 74 -14.05 -14.31 -6.99
CA ASP A 74 -12.75 -14.75 -7.52
C ASP A 74 -11.68 -13.64 -7.46
N GLU A 75 -12.06 -12.38 -7.65
CA GLU A 75 -11.13 -11.25 -7.55
C GLU A 75 -10.66 -11.04 -6.10
N LEU A 76 -11.55 -11.19 -5.13
CA LEU A 76 -11.20 -11.14 -3.71
C LEU A 76 -10.30 -12.33 -3.31
N PHE A 77 -10.62 -13.51 -3.83
CA PHE A 77 -9.85 -14.73 -3.59
C PHE A 77 -8.41 -14.60 -4.10
N ILE A 78 -8.23 -14.05 -5.31
CA ILE A 78 -6.91 -13.79 -5.90
C ILE A 78 -6.14 -12.80 -5.03
N ALA A 79 -6.73 -11.66 -4.65
CA ALA A 79 -6.09 -10.66 -3.81
C ALA A 79 -5.63 -11.22 -2.47
N ALA A 80 -6.47 -12.02 -1.82
CA ALA A 80 -6.11 -12.69 -0.57
C ALA A 80 -5.01 -13.75 -0.76
N LYS A 81 -5.00 -14.45 -1.89
CA LYS A 81 -3.97 -15.42 -2.23
C LYS A 81 -2.62 -14.76 -2.49
N GLU A 82 -2.61 -13.59 -3.12
CA GLU A 82 -1.40 -12.76 -3.29
C GLU A 82 -0.86 -12.28 -1.94
N GLU A 83 -1.72 -11.75 -1.05
CA GLU A 83 -1.30 -11.38 0.31
C GLU A 83 -0.67 -12.57 1.04
N ALA A 84 -1.32 -13.74 1.01
CA ALA A 84 -0.81 -14.94 1.65
C ALA A 84 0.57 -15.35 1.12
N ALA A 85 0.77 -15.28 -0.20
CA ALA A 85 2.05 -15.59 -0.84
C ALA A 85 3.17 -14.67 -0.36
N MET A 86 2.92 -13.35 -0.39
CA MET A 86 3.87 -12.34 0.07
C MET A 86 4.20 -12.52 1.56
N VAL A 87 3.19 -12.71 2.39
CA VAL A 87 3.35 -12.95 3.84
C VAL A 87 4.18 -14.19 4.12
N ASN A 88 3.91 -15.30 3.43
CA ASN A 88 4.66 -16.54 3.59
C ASN A 88 6.13 -16.33 3.22
N MET A 89 6.42 -15.74 2.08
CA MET A 89 7.79 -15.46 1.64
C MET A 89 8.54 -14.55 2.63
N MET A 90 7.90 -13.47 3.07
CA MET A 90 8.52 -12.55 4.02
C MET A 90 8.82 -13.23 5.36
N ARG A 91 7.90 -14.03 5.88
CA ARG A 91 8.08 -14.79 7.13
C ARG A 91 9.18 -15.83 7.02
N GLU A 92 9.18 -16.63 5.96
CA GLU A 92 10.18 -17.67 5.72
C GLU A 92 11.60 -17.10 5.63
N ASN A 93 11.74 -15.89 5.11
CA ASN A 93 13.04 -15.24 4.94
C ASN A 93 13.38 -14.23 6.05
N GLY A 94 12.51 -14.05 7.03
CA GLY A 94 12.69 -13.12 8.13
C GLY A 94 12.72 -11.64 7.69
N CYS A 95 12.00 -11.32 6.61
CA CYS A 95 11.88 -9.96 6.09
C CYS A 95 10.79 -9.19 6.85
N THR A 96 11.04 -7.91 7.10
CA THR A 96 10.12 -7.02 7.80
C THR A 96 9.79 -5.77 6.98
N ALA A 97 10.24 -5.73 5.74
CA ALA A 97 9.84 -4.76 4.75
C ALA A 97 9.83 -5.44 3.37
N GLY A 98 8.97 -5.01 2.50
CA GLY A 98 8.82 -5.55 1.16
C GLY A 98 8.56 -4.43 0.15
N VAL A 99 8.84 -4.71 -1.12
CA VAL A 99 8.53 -3.80 -2.23
C VAL A 99 8.39 -4.60 -3.51
N ASP A 100 7.42 -4.24 -4.32
CA ASP A 100 7.25 -4.75 -5.68
C ASP A 100 7.32 -3.62 -6.72
N ASN A 101 7.17 -3.98 -7.98
CA ASN A 101 7.12 -3.05 -9.09
C ASN A 101 5.98 -3.45 -10.03
N PHE A 102 5.00 -2.57 -10.21
CA PHE A 102 3.84 -2.82 -11.06
C PHE A 102 4.19 -3.07 -12.54
N GLU A 103 5.39 -2.67 -12.97
CA GLU A 103 5.89 -2.93 -14.32
C GLU A 103 6.43 -4.35 -14.51
N ASP A 104 6.71 -5.06 -13.42
CA ASP A 104 7.30 -6.40 -13.42
C ASP A 104 6.57 -7.30 -12.41
N LEU A 105 5.46 -7.86 -12.82
CA LEU A 105 4.62 -8.75 -12.00
C LEU A 105 4.54 -10.18 -12.57
N GLY A 106 5.32 -10.47 -13.62
CA GLY A 106 5.31 -11.79 -14.25
C GLY A 106 3.91 -12.25 -14.65
N THR A 107 3.53 -13.42 -14.18
CA THR A 107 2.22 -14.03 -14.43
C THR A 107 1.26 -13.92 -13.24
N LEU A 108 1.54 -13.05 -12.26
CA LEU A 108 0.57 -12.76 -11.21
C LEU A 108 -0.74 -12.25 -11.83
N PRO A 109 -1.90 -12.77 -11.39
CA PRO A 109 -3.17 -12.44 -12.02
C PRO A 109 -3.66 -11.03 -11.71
N GLN A 110 -3.19 -10.45 -10.59
CA GLN A 110 -3.53 -9.08 -10.19
C GLN A 110 -2.28 -8.31 -9.75
N LEU A 111 -2.40 -6.99 -9.66
CA LEU A 111 -1.41 -6.17 -8.97
C LEU A 111 -1.65 -6.32 -7.46
N PRO A 112 -0.65 -6.78 -6.70
CA PRO A 112 -0.79 -6.92 -5.25
C PRO A 112 -1.10 -5.57 -4.60
N GLY A 113 -2.31 -5.39 -4.13
CA GLY A 113 -2.75 -4.13 -3.53
C GLY A 113 -3.27 -4.29 -2.10
N VAL A 114 -4.08 -5.32 -1.85
CA VAL A 114 -4.70 -5.51 -0.53
C VAL A 114 -3.65 -5.83 0.54
N GLY A 115 -2.76 -6.79 0.28
CA GLY A 115 -1.69 -7.15 1.20
C GLY A 115 -0.75 -5.97 1.52
N PRO A 116 -0.14 -5.33 0.51
CA PRO A 116 0.68 -4.15 0.69
C PRO A 116 0.09 -3.06 1.58
N GLN A 117 -1.19 -2.72 1.39
CA GLN A 117 -1.87 -1.72 2.21
C GLN A 117 -2.04 -2.16 3.68
N ARG A 118 -2.15 -3.47 3.92
CA ARG A 118 -2.32 -4.05 5.25
C ARG A 118 -1.01 -4.27 6.00
N PHE A 119 0.12 -4.37 5.28
CA PHE A 119 1.40 -4.71 5.91
C PHE A 119 1.79 -3.79 7.07
N PRO A 120 1.68 -2.47 7.00
CA PRO A 120 2.05 -1.61 8.12
C PRO A 120 1.17 -1.81 9.35
N SER A 121 -0.13 -1.95 9.17
CA SER A 121 -1.09 -2.07 10.28
C SER A 121 -1.21 -3.47 10.86
N GLU A 122 -1.19 -4.51 10.01
CA GLU A 122 -1.45 -5.88 10.45
C GLU A 122 -0.17 -6.61 10.90
N TYR A 123 0.95 -6.31 10.28
CA TYR A 123 2.20 -7.00 10.54
C TYR A 123 3.31 -6.08 11.07
N GLY A 124 3.06 -4.77 11.10
CA GLY A 124 4.08 -3.77 11.42
C GLY A 124 5.20 -3.73 10.36
N TRP A 125 4.99 -4.25 9.18
CA TRP A 125 5.98 -4.32 8.11
C TRP A 125 5.96 -3.06 7.25
N GLY A 126 7.13 -2.72 6.68
CA GLY A 126 7.20 -1.67 5.68
C GLY A 126 6.79 -2.18 4.32
N PHE A 127 6.13 -1.32 3.54
CA PHE A 127 5.90 -1.56 2.13
C PHE A 127 5.92 -0.25 1.35
N SER A 128 6.36 -0.31 0.10
CA SER A 128 6.30 0.80 -0.85
C SER A 128 6.14 0.31 -2.27
N ALA A 129 5.93 1.25 -3.19
CA ALA A 129 5.72 1.00 -4.61
C ALA A 129 7.02 1.03 -5.41
N GLU A 130 6.94 0.61 -6.68
CA GLU A 130 7.88 0.95 -7.74
C GLU A 130 9.30 0.43 -7.55
N GLY A 131 9.47 -0.57 -6.71
CA GLY A 131 10.78 -1.10 -6.36
C GLY A 131 11.59 -0.20 -5.43
N ASP A 132 11.01 0.89 -4.88
CA ASP A 132 11.67 1.79 -3.95
C ASP A 132 11.77 1.20 -2.53
N TRP A 133 12.77 0.38 -2.35
CA TRP A 133 13.06 -0.24 -1.06
C TRP A 133 13.41 0.77 0.04
N LYS A 134 13.87 1.99 -0.29
CA LYS A 134 14.21 3.02 0.69
C LYS A 134 12.97 3.51 1.44
N THR A 135 11.92 3.80 0.69
CA THR A 135 10.62 4.18 1.26
C THR A 135 10.01 3.04 2.06
N SER A 136 10.15 1.79 1.58
CA SER A 136 9.74 0.61 2.35
C SER A 136 10.45 0.52 3.72
N VAL A 137 11.76 0.80 3.78
CA VAL A 137 12.53 0.91 5.03
C VAL A 137 11.98 2.00 5.92
N LEU A 138 11.68 3.18 5.37
CA LEU A 138 11.11 4.31 6.14
C LEU A 138 9.73 3.99 6.70
N VAL A 139 8.86 3.34 5.92
CA VAL A 139 7.54 2.90 6.40
C VAL A 139 7.70 1.91 7.56
N ARG A 140 8.65 0.97 7.47
CA ARG A 140 8.94 0.05 8.60
C ARG A 140 9.44 0.78 9.83
N ILE A 141 10.34 1.74 9.68
CA ILE A 141 10.83 2.57 10.79
C ILE A 141 9.65 3.33 11.41
N GLY A 142 8.82 3.96 10.58
CA GLY A 142 7.61 4.66 11.03
C GLY A 142 6.64 3.74 11.79
N ALA A 143 6.42 2.52 11.29
CA ALA A 143 5.56 1.53 11.96
C ALA A 143 6.10 1.12 13.33
N VAL A 144 7.43 0.99 13.49
CA VAL A 144 8.06 0.68 14.78
C VAL A 144 7.97 1.86 15.74
N MET A 145 8.30 3.06 15.26
CA MET A 145 8.29 4.29 16.08
C MET A 145 6.87 4.69 16.49
N GLY A 146 5.91 4.45 15.61
CA GLY A 146 4.49 4.73 15.84
C GLY A 146 3.73 3.61 16.56
N TYR A 147 4.40 2.56 16.99
CA TYR A 147 3.73 1.45 17.67
C TYR A 147 2.97 1.92 18.92
N GLY A 148 1.69 1.62 18.98
CA GLY A 148 0.79 2.07 20.05
C GLY A 148 0.24 3.49 19.89
N LEU A 149 0.62 4.22 18.83
CA LEU A 149 0.00 5.48 18.46
C LEU A 149 -1.17 5.24 17.49
N GLU A 150 -2.14 6.12 17.56
CA GLU A 150 -3.28 6.12 16.62
C GLU A 150 -2.80 6.53 15.21
N GLY A 151 -3.28 5.85 14.16
CA GLY A 151 -2.99 6.15 12.77
C GLY A 151 -1.85 5.34 12.15
N GLY A 152 -0.82 4.95 12.90
CA GLY A 152 0.28 4.13 12.39
C GLY A 152 1.15 4.82 11.34
N ALA A 153 1.73 4.03 10.43
CA ALA A 153 2.59 4.48 9.34
C ALA A 153 2.09 3.98 7.98
N SER A 154 2.40 4.72 6.91
CA SER A 154 2.00 4.37 5.54
C SER A 154 2.94 5.00 4.52
N LEU A 155 3.04 4.40 3.34
CA LEU A 155 3.48 5.09 2.14
C LEU A 155 2.43 6.15 1.76
N MET A 156 2.90 7.31 1.38
CA MET A 156 2.14 8.34 0.66
C MET A 156 3.09 9.13 -0.21
N GLU A 157 2.58 9.62 -1.34
CA GLU A 157 3.28 10.57 -2.20
C GLU A 157 2.64 11.95 -2.13
N ASP A 158 3.41 12.98 -2.41
CA ASP A 158 2.95 14.34 -2.65
C ASP A 158 2.22 14.37 -3.99
N TYR A 159 0.91 14.32 -3.96
CA TYR A 159 0.12 14.14 -5.18
C TYR A 159 -0.38 15.46 -5.78
N SER A 160 -0.69 16.41 -4.93
CA SER A 160 -1.21 17.73 -5.36
C SER A 160 -0.89 18.80 -4.33
N TYR A 161 -0.47 19.96 -4.85
CA TYR A 161 -0.16 21.13 -4.06
C TYR A 161 -1.14 22.25 -4.37
N ASN A 162 -1.51 23.02 -3.35
CA ASN A 162 -2.16 24.31 -3.53
C ASN A 162 -1.32 25.41 -2.91
N PHE A 163 -0.87 26.33 -3.71
CA PHE A 163 -0.01 27.46 -3.31
C PHE A 163 -0.78 28.78 -3.18
N VAL A 164 -2.11 28.77 -3.17
CA VAL A 164 -2.91 29.98 -2.99
C VAL A 164 -2.69 30.53 -1.59
N PRO A 165 -2.22 31.78 -1.43
CA PRO A 165 -1.93 32.38 -0.13
C PRO A 165 -3.13 32.31 0.83
N GLY A 166 -2.89 31.77 2.03
CA GLY A 166 -3.91 31.55 3.07
C GLY A 166 -4.73 30.25 2.90
N ASN A 167 -4.46 29.48 1.86
CA ASN A 167 -5.07 28.17 1.63
C ASN A 167 -4.05 27.16 1.12
N GLU A 168 -2.81 27.29 1.52
CA GLU A 168 -1.74 26.40 1.13
C GLU A 168 -1.98 25.01 1.71
N PHE A 169 -1.84 23.98 0.90
CA PHE A 169 -1.85 22.60 1.36
C PHE A 169 -1.05 21.70 0.41
N ASP A 170 -0.55 20.66 0.98
CA ASP A 170 -0.04 19.48 0.28
C ASP A 170 -0.98 18.31 0.53
N MET A 171 -1.24 17.54 -0.52
CA MET A 171 -2.15 16.41 -0.48
C MET A 171 -1.35 15.15 -0.78
N GLY A 172 -1.05 14.40 0.28
CA GLY A 172 -0.46 13.07 0.16
C GLY A 172 -1.50 12.05 -0.29
N SER A 173 -1.15 11.24 -1.26
CA SER A 173 -1.96 10.13 -1.77
C SER A 173 -1.09 9.11 -2.49
N HIS A 174 -1.60 7.91 -2.68
CA HIS A 174 -1.12 6.93 -3.63
C HIS A 174 -2.25 6.01 -4.05
N MET A 175 -2.12 5.34 -5.21
CA MET A 175 -3.18 4.46 -5.73
C MET A 175 -3.21 3.12 -5.02
N LEU A 176 -2.09 2.70 -4.44
CA LEU A 176 -1.85 1.46 -3.73
C LEU A 176 -1.05 1.77 -2.48
N GLU A 177 -0.71 0.77 -1.68
CA GLU A 177 0.24 0.81 -0.56
C GLU A 177 -0.11 1.78 0.59
N VAL A 178 -1.16 2.58 0.44
CA VAL A 178 -1.63 3.47 1.52
C VAL A 178 -2.36 2.63 2.58
N SER A 179 -1.84 2.60 3.79
CA SER A 179 -2.42 1.80 4.86
C SER A 179 -3.80 2.34 5.28
N PRO A 180 -4.80 1.46 5.44
CA PRO A 180 -6.12 1.86 5.93
C PRO A 180 -6.10 2.42 7.35
N SER A 181 -5.05 2.14 8.12
CA SER A 181 -4.91 2.60 9.51
C SER A 181 -4.75 4.12 9.63
N ILE A 182 -4.26 4.81 8.60
CA ILE A 182 -4.16 6.28 8.60
C ILE A 182 -5.50 6.97 8.37
N GLY A 183 -6.50 6.23 7.95
CA GLY A 183 -7.86 6.73 7.79
C GLY A 183 -8.56 6.95 9.14
N THR A 184 -9.54 7.85 9.16
CA THR A 184 -10.34 8.15 10.36
C THR A 184 -11.60 7.29 10.48
N ILE A 185 -11.79 6.34 9.57
CA ILE A 185 -12.96 5.47 9.50
C ILE A 185 -12.66 4.16 10.21
N ALA A 186 -13.46 3.83 11.22
CA ALA A 186 -13.27 2.62 12.03
C ALA A 186 -13.38 1.32 11.22
N LYS A 187 -14.16 1.30 10.15
CA LYS A 187 -14.30 0.15 9.24
C LYS A 187 -14.19 0.62 7.79
N PRO A 188 -12.96 0.71 7.26
CA PRO A 188 -12.74 1.18 5.89
C PRO A 188 -13.39 0.25 4.86
N LYS A 189 -13.84 0.81 3.74
CA LYS A 189 -14.39 0.03 2.64
C LYS A 189 -13.27 -0.70 1.90
N LEU A 190 -13.44 -2.01 1.69
CA LEU A 190 -12.60 -2.80 0.79
C LEU A 190 -13.34 -3.00 -0.53
N ALA A 191 -12.75 -2.50 -1.62
CA ALA A 191 -13.27 -2.67 -2.97
C ALA A 191 -12.11 -2.94 -3.94
N ILE A 192 -12.36 -3.65 -5.02
CA ILE A 192 -11.38 -3.98 -6.05
C ILE A 192 -11.80 -3.31 -7.34
N TYR A 193 -10.91 -2.51 -7.93
CA TYR A 193 -11.16 -1.80 -9.17
C TYR A 193 -10.18 -2.24 -10.26
N ARG A 194 -10.60 -2.15 -11.50
CA ARG A 194 -9.72 -2.39 -12.63
C ARG A 194 -8.84 -1.17 -12.87
N TRP A 195 -7.55 -1.41 -12.97
CA TRP A 195 -6.61 -0.37 -13.36
C TRP A 195 -6.55 -0.27 -14.89
N ALA A 196 -6.73 0.92 -15.44
CA ALA A 196 -6.70 1.20 -16.86
C ALA A 196 -5.29 1.44 -17.45
N SER A 197 -4.22 1.11 -16.73
CA SER A 197 -2.87 1.26 -17.26
C SER A 197 -2.54 0.21 -18.31
N ALA A 198 -1.82 0.62 -19.35
CA ALA A 198 -1.63 -0.06 -20.63
C ALA A 198 -0.89 -1.41 -20.61
N ALA A 199 -0.42 -1.90 -19.48
CA ALA A 199 0.44 -3.09 -19.42
C ALA A 199 -0.29 -4.40 -19.09
N SER A 200 -1.52 -4.39 -18.57
CA SER A 200 -2.32 -5.59 -18.34
C SER A 200 -3.80 -5.26 -18.14
N PRO A 201 -4.72 -6.05 -18.73
CA PRO A 201 -6.16 -5.75 -18.70
C PRO A 201 -6.86 -6.04 -17.37
N THR A 202 -6.19 -6.62 -16.38
CA THR A 202 -6.85 -7.06 -15.15
C THR A 202 -5.96 -6.77 -13.96
N ARG A 203 -6.09 -5.58 -13.38
CA ARG A 203 -5.38 -5.23 -12.15
C ARG A 203 -6.31 -4.56 -11.17
N SER A 204 -6.27 -5.02 -9.95
CA SER A 204 -7.21 -4.66 -8.90
C SER A 204 -6.56 -3.72 -7.91
N VAL A 205 -7.27 -2.69 -7.53
CA VAL A 205 -6.82 -1.65 -6.60
C VAL A 205 -7.83 -1.56 -5.48
N TRP A 206 -7.37 -1.54 -4.25
CA TRP A 206 -8.19 -1.19 -3.13
C TRP A 206 -8.26 0.33 -2.96
N CYS A 207 -9.44 0.87 -2.72
CA CYS A 207 -9.65 2.24 -2.30
C CYS A 207 -10.42 2.27 -0.99
N SER A 208 -9.83 2.87 0.03
CA SER A 208 -10.55 3.28 1.21
C SER A 208 -10.78 4.79 1.13
N PRO A 209 -12.03 5.29 1.04
CA PRO A 209 -12.26 6.70 1.19
C PRO A 209 -12.00 7.08 2.65
N ALA A 210 -10.89 7.76 2.91
CA ALA A 210 -10.73 8.50 4.14
C ALA A 210 -11.63 9.73 4.07
N SER A 211 -12.89 9.57 4.43
CA SER A 211 -13.78 10.72 4.58
C SER A 211 -13.50 11.37 5.93
N ARG A 212 -12.63 12.39 5.98
CA ARG A 212 -12.87 13.44 6.95
C ARG A 212 -14.08 14.23 6.45
N PRO A 213 -15.03 14.60 7.33
CA PRO A 213 -16.02 15.58 6.94
C PRO A 213 -15.25 16.84 6.49
N THR A 214 -15.41 17.21 5.22
CA THR A 214 -14.92 18.49 4.74
C THR A 214 -15.57 19.57 5.58
N PRO A 215 -14.82 20.54 6.09
CA PRO A 215 -15.43 21.71 6.71
C PRO A 215 -16.45 22.31 5.73
N SER A 216 -17.56 22.80 6.26
CA SER A 216 -18.73 23.31 5.50
C SER A 216 -18.45 24.50 4.55
N TRP A 217 -17.19 24.91 4.41
CA TRP A 217 -16.73 26.00 3.55
C TRP A 217 -15.93 25.55 2.31
N SER A 218 -15.84 24.23 2.02
CA SER A 218 -15.18 23.76 0.81
C SER A 218 -16.03 24.12 -0.43
N PRO A 219 -15.54 24.99 -1.35
CA PRO A 219 -16.28 25.37 -2.55
C PRO A 219 -16.26 24.32 -3.67
N TRP A 220 -15.68 23.14 -3.42
CA TRP A 220 -15.59 22.08 -4.41
C TRP A 220 -16.72 21.08 -4.24
N PRO A 221 -17.47 20.78 -5.34
CA PRO A 221 -18.51 19.76 -5.28
C PRO A 221 -17.87 18.43 -4.91
N THR A 222 -18.38 17.79 -3.87
CA THR A 222 -18.12 16.40 -3.57
C THR A 222 -18.75 15.57 -4.67
N SER A 223 -18.04 15.39 -5.80
CA SER A 223 -18.48 14.42 -6.78
C SER A 223 -18.29 13.03 -6.18
N ALA A 224 -19.40 12.35 -5.97
CA ALA A 224 -19.49 11.02 -5.38
C ALA A 224 -18.80 9.91 -6.18
N ASN A 225 -18.00 10.25 -7.19
CA ASN A 225 -17.34 9.35 -8.13
C ASN A 225 -15.83 9.54 -8.22
N ALA A 226 -15.21 10.29 -7.34
CA ALA A 226 -13.76 10.23 -7.24
C ALA A 226 -13.38 8.91 -6.59
N SER A 227 -12.73 8.03 -7.32
CA SER A 227 -12.03 6.85 -6.81
C SER A 227 -10.94 7.35 -5.88
N ALA A 228 -11.29 7.63 -4.63
CA ALA A 228 -10.41 8.29 -3.69
C ALA A 228 -9.55 7.24 -3.01
N CYS A 229 -8.32 7.15 -3.42
CA CYS A 229 -7.25 6.78 -2.51
C CYS A 229 -7.28 7.75 -1.33
N SER A 230 -6.99 7.28 -0.13
CA SER A 230 -7.14 8.07 1.10
C SER A 230 -6.40 9.42 1.02
N TRP A 231 -7.14 10.48 1.25
CA TRP A 231 -6.62 11.85 1.24
C TRP A 231 -6.39 12.32 2.67
N THR A 232 -5.19 12.72 3.00
CA THR A 232 -4.92 13.38 4.28
C THR A 232 -4.41 14.79 4.06
N ARG A 233 -4.97 15.74 4.79
CA ARG A 233 -4.49 17.12 4.82
C ARG A 233 -3.40 17.22 5.89
N SER A 234 -2.20 17.60 5.51
CA SER A 234 -1.20 18.02 6.47
C SER A 234 -1.58 19.42 7.00
N PRO A 235 -1.69 19.66 8.32
CA PRO A 235 -1.90 20.99 8.83
C PRO A 235 -0.64 21.82 8.53
N SER A 236 -0.78 22.84 7.71
CA SER A 236 0.27 23.85 7.59
C SER A 236 0.57 24.38 9.00
N SER A 237 1.81 24.23 9.43
CA SER A 237 2.26 24.82 10.70
C SER A 237 2.11 26.32 10.61
N ASN A 238 1.13 26.88 11.30
CA ASN A 238 0.95 28.30 11.51
C ASN A 238 2.10 28.80 12.40
N ARG A 239 3.31 28.88 11.86
CA ARG A 239 4.39 29.67 12.47
C ARG A 239 4.23 31.07 11.94
N ARG A 240 3.58 31.94 12.71
CA ARG A 240 3.79 33.35 12.57
C ARG A 240 5.27 33.62 12.84
N ALA A 241 5.98 34.06 11.82
CA ALA A 241 7.28 34.70 12.02
C ALA A 241 7.10 36.00 12.80
N PRO A 242 8.08 36.38 13.61
CA PRO A 242 8.03 37.61 14.41
C PRO A 242 8.01 38.84 13.54
#